data_86c6a2ea236096eccf0cecf94d9da04d
#
_entry.id   86c6a2ea236096eccf0cecf94d9da04d
#
_cell.length_a   1.000
_cell.length_b   1.000
_cell.length_c   1.000
_cell.angle_alpha   90.00
_cell.angle_beta   90.00
_cell.angle_gamma   90.00
#
_symmetry.space_group_name_H-M   'P 1'
#
loop_
_entity.id
_entity.type
_entity.pdbx_description
1 polymer ?
#
loop_
_entity_poly.entity_id
_entity_poly.type
_entity_poly.pdbx_seq_one_letter_code
_entity_poly.pdbx_strand_id
1 'polypeptide(L)'
;FNLIGIILFLPLVGQLSKWLSTRFVEADASIVHHIKESDLAVPEAAIENVSRETLRLIDQAAALNQLTFRLPVGDSFYDVNGDRSGVSLFGDSPSFDVGYDGIKKLEGEILAYAMRLQEVRLDADESERLGQVIVAIRSAVHSAKSLKDTHQDLDSFRETVDDHFNAWFGIFQAAAREFYETLHALKAATSVSHRFEMLVELKTRNEELHTGLHSRIHREVTLGNPSELQVSTLLNVNRELYQSNQSLLSALADALLDAHSADDFESIPVGT
;
A
#
# COMPACT_ATOMS: atom_id res chain seq x y z
N PHE A 1 -42.86 10.36 -24.42
CA PHE A 1 -42.72 10.94 -23.09
C PHE A 1 -41.25 11.32 -22.75
N ASN A 2 -40.28 10.56 -23.24
CA ASN A 2 -38.87 10.85 -22.95
C ASN A 2 -38.26 12.04 -23.72
N LEU A 3 -38.78 12.41 -24.86
CA LEU A 3 -38.24 13.47 -25.72
C LEU A 3 -38.40 14.87 -25.06
N ILE A 4 -39.55 15.11 -24.41
CA ILE A 4 -39.83 16.37 -23.70
C ILE A 4 -38.90 16.53 -22.50
N GLY A 5 -38.63 15.45 -21.79
CA GLY A 5 -37.65 15.45 -20.68
C GLY A 5 -36.23 15.81 -21.13
N ILE A 6 -35.79 15.22 -22.25
CA ILE A 6 -34.46 15.50 -22.83
C ILE A 6 -34.33 16.97 -23.22
N ILE A 7 -35.32 17.52 -23.95
CA ILE A 7 -35.32 18.91 -24.41
C ILE A 7 -35.36 19.89 -23.24
N LEU A 8 -36.05 19.55 -22.13
CA LEU A 8 -36.16 20.38 -20.94
C LEU A 8 -34.87 20.34 -20.07
N PHE A 9 -34.24 19.17 -19.95
CA PHE A 9 -33.07 19.00 -19.08
C PHE A 9 -31.73 19.27 -19.79
N LEU A 10 -31.64 19.14 -21.12
CA LEU A 10 -30.42 19.34 -21.90
C LEU A 10 -29.75 20.70 -21.64
N PRO A 11 -30.49 21.86 -21.66
CA PRO A 11 -29.88 23.17 -21.37
C PRO A 11 -29.50 23.34 -19.86
N LEU A 12 -30.16 22.58 -18.98
CA LEU A 12 -29.87 22.63 -17.53
C LEU A 12 -28.66 21.80 -17.12
N VAL A 13 -28.28 20.76 -17.91
CA VAL A 13 -27.14 19.90 -17.61
C VAL A 13 -25.84 20.70 -17.53
N GLY A 14 -25.60 21.63 -18.45
CA GLY A 14 -24.40 22.48 -18.42
C GLY A 14 -24.35 23.45 -17.25
N GLN A 15 -25.50 24.00 -16.83
CA GLN A 15 -25.59 24.86 -15.66
C GLN A 15 -25.48 24.05 -14.35
N LEU A 16 -26.11 22.89 -14.30
CA LEU A 16 -26.02 21.96 -13.17
C LEU A 16 -24.60 21.41 -13.00
N SER A 17 -23.94 21.05 -14.11
CA SER A 17 -22.54 20.64 -14.10
C SER A 17 -21.61 21.74 -13.58
N LYS A 18 -21.78 22.98 -14.03
CA LYS A 18 -21.03 24.15 -13.51
C LYS A 18 -21.34 24.43 -12.03
N TRP A 19 -22.60 24.32 -11.62
CA TRP A 19 -23.00 24.54 -10.24
C TRP A 19 -22.49 23.44 -9.33
N LEU A 20 -22.55 22.17 -9.76
CA LEU A 20 -21.95 21.03 -9.06
C LEU A 20 -20.42 21.19 -8.98
N SER A 21 -19.74 21.52 -10.06
CA SER A 21 -18.30 21.73 -10.04
C SER A 21 -17.87 22.92 -9.16
N THR A 22 -18.70 23.95 -8.96
CA THR A 22 -18.40 25.05 -8.01
C THR A 22 -18.77 24.74 -6.57
N ARG A 23 -19.69 23.82 -6.32
CA ARG A 23 -20.10 23.44 -4.94
C ARG A 23 -19.34 22.24 -4.41
N PHE A 24 -18.83 21.39 -5.29
CA PHE A 24 -18.03 20.19 -4.98
C PHE A 24 -16.57 20.30 -5.43
N VAL A 25 -16.10 21.49 -5.81
CA VAL A 25 -14.70 21.84 -5.61
C VAL A 25 -14.56 22.07 -4.12
N GLU A 26 -14.36 21.00 -3.34
CA GLU A 26 -13.41 21.09 -2.26
C GLU A 26 -12.18 21.73 -2.91
N ALA A 27 -11.73 22.85 -2.41
CA ALA A 27 -10.40 23.34 -2.68
C ALA A 27 -9.51 22.17 -2.26
N ASP A 28 -9.07 21.40 -3.23
CA ASP A 28 -8.25 20.21 -3.01
C ASP A 28 -6.95 20.73 -2.41
N ALA A 29 -6.91 20.81 -1.09
CA ALA A 29 -5.67 21.04 -0.39
C ALA A 29 -4.79 19.87 -0.84
N SER A 30 -3.73 20.18 -1.60
CA SER A 30 -2.77 19.18 -2.03
C SER A 30 -2.35 18.36 -0.82
N ILE A 31 -2.48 17.05 -0.93
CA ILE A 31 -2.11 16.14 0.16
C ILE A 31 -0.64 15.74 0.11
N VAL A 32 0.09 16.16 -0.93
CA VAL A 32 1.55 16.01 -1.01
C VAL A 32 2.23 17.12 -0.20
N HIS A 33 3.30 16.76 0.50
CA HIS A 33 4.01 17.66 1.41
C HIS A 33 5.33 18.16 0.84
N HIS A 34 6.03 17.33 0.06
CA HIS A 34 7.38 17.60 -0.43
C HIS A 34 7.41 18.07 -1.87
N ILE A 35 6.37 17.83 -2.64
CA ILE A 35 6.32 18.15 -4.08
C ILE A 35 5.84 19.59 -4.28
N LYS A 36 6.62 20.37 -5.05
CA LYS A 36 6.28 21.75 -5.45
C LYS A 36 6.52 21.94 -6.95
N GLU A 37 5.68 22.71 -7.61
CA GLU A 37 5.81 23.04 -9.03
C GLU A 37 7.15 23.72 -9.37
N SER A 38 7.70 24.51 -8.46
CA SER A 38 8.99 25.19 -8.64
C SER A 38 10.18 24.23 -8.79
N ASP A 39 10.05 23.01 -8.28
CA ASP A 39 11.15 22.05 -8.21
C ASP A 39 11.39 21.37 -9.57
N LEU A 40 10.43 21.43 -10.51
CA LEU A 40 10.60 20.91 -11.89
C LEU A 40 11.76 21.56 -12.65
N ALA A 41 12.23 22.74 -12.22
CA ALA A 41 13.40 23.39 -12.83
C ALA A 41 14.73 22.71 -12.47
N VAL A 42 14.76 21.84 -11.44
CA VAL A 42 15.94 21.12 -10.97
C VAL A 42 15.56 19.64 -10.82
N PRO A 43 15.75 18.82 -11.89
CA PRO A 43 15.27 17.45 -11.95
C PRO A 43 15.71 16.59 -10.77
N GLU A 44 16.98 16.64 -10.36
CA GLU A 44 17.50 15.88 -9.22
C GLU A 44 16.73 16.18 -7.92
N ALA A 45 16.47 17.46 -7.62
CA ALA A 45 15.69 17.84 -6.44
C ALA A 45 14.23 17.41 -6.54
N ALA A 46 13.66 17.47 -7.75
CA ALA A 46 12.30 17.02 -8.02
C ALA A 46 12.15 15.50 -7.80
N ILE A 47 13.10 14.69 -8.29
CA ILE A 47 13.13 13.23 -8.10
C ILE A 47 13.27 12.89 -6.63
N GLU A 48 14.15 13.60 -5.90
CA GLU A 48 14.30 13.40 -4.46
C GLU A 48 12.99 13.69 -3.71
N ASN A 49 12.25 14.73 -4.07
CA ASN A 49 10.96 15.04 -3.47
C ASN A 49 9.89 14.01 -3.81
N VAL A 50 9.87 13.49 -5.04
CA VAL A 50 8.99 12.35 -5.42
C VAL A 50 9.35 11.11 -4.60
N SER A 51 10.65 10.82 -4.42
CA SER A 51 11.11 9.69 -3.60
C SER A 51 10.64 9.81 -2.15
N ARG A 52 10.70 11.00 -1.55
CA ARG A 52 10.19 11.25 -0.18
C ARG A 52 8.69 11.05 -0.06
N GLU A 53 7.91 11.55 -1.02
CA GLU A 53 6.46 11.31 -1.04
C GLU A 53 6.13 9.84 -1.26
N THR A 54 6.93 9.12 -2.03
CA THR A 54 6.78 7.68 -2.23
C THR A 54 7.03 6.91 -0.93
N LEU A 55 8.05 7.26 -0.16
CA LEU A 55 8.29 6.68 1.15
C LEU A 55 7.13 6.96 2.11
N ARG A 56 6.54 8.16 2.07
CA ARG A 56 5.33 8.49 2.83
C ARG A 56 4.14 7.65 2.39
N LEU A 57 3.97 7.41 1.09
CA LEU A 57 2.92 6.52 0.55
C LEU A 57 3.10 5.08 1.04
N ILE A 58 4.34 4.57 1.06
CA ILE A 58 4.67 3.23 1.60
C ILE A 58 4.31 3.15 3.08
N ASP A 59 4.64 4.17 3.88
CA ASP A 59 4.25 4.25 5.28
C ASP A 59 2.74 4.22 5.49
N GLN A 60 1.99 4.96 4.67
CA GLN A 60 0.53 4.98 4.72
C GLN A 60 -0.07 3.61 4.38
N ALA A 61 0.45 2.94 3.35
CA ALA A 61 0.04 1.60 2.98
C ALA A 61 0.32 0.61 4.12
N ALA A 62 1.52 0.64 4.70
CA ALA A 62 1.90 -0.21 5.83
C ALA A 62 1.01 0.04 7.06
N ALA A 63 0.70 1.30 7.37
CA ALA A 63 -0.17 1.68 8.47
C ALA A 63 -1.60 1.16 8.29
N LEU A 64 -2.17 1.32 7.07
CA LEU A 64 -3.50 0.80 6.74
C LEU A 64 -3.55 -0.73 6.86
N ASN A 65 -2.52 -1.39 6.37
CA ASN A 65 -2.38 -2.84 6.46
C ASN A 65 -2.31 -3.32 7.93
N GLN A 66 -1.55 -2.65 8.79
CA GLN A 66 -1.48 -2.95 10.22
C GLN A 66 -2.84 -2.78 10.91
N LEU A 67 -3.59 -1.71 10.56
CA LEU A 67 -4.93 -1.49 11.10
C LEU A 67 -5.92 -2.62 10.73
N THR A 68 -5.79 -3.23 9.55
CA THR A 68 -6.60 -4.37 9.14
C THR A 68 -6.48 -5.54 10.12
N PHE A 69 -5.28 -5.77 10.65
CA PHE A 69 -5.01 -6.80 11.65
C PHE A 69 -5.11 -6.28 13.09
N ARG A 70 -5.63 -5.06 13.32
CA ARG A 70 -5.70 -4.44 14.65
C ARG A 70 -4.34 -4.39 15.36
N LEU A 71 -3.28 -4.21 14.61
CA LEU A 71 -1.95 -3.99 15.15
C LEU A 71 -1.77 -2.50 15.49
N PRO A 72 -0.96 -2.19 16.52
CA PRO A 72 -0.57 -0.81 16.76
C PRO A 72 0.24 -0.30 15.56
N VAL A 73 -0.16 0.86 15.05
CA VAL A 73 0.63 1.55 14.03
C VAL A 73 1.84 2.18 14.74
N GLY A 74 3.02 1.72 14.39
CA GLY A 74 4.28 2.26 14.90
C GLY A 74 4.59 3.65 14.33
N ASP A 75 5.70 4.25 14.78
CA ASP A 75 6.22 5.48 14.17
C ASP A 75 6.52 5.26 12.68
N SER A 76 6.32 6.29 11.85
CA SER A 76 6.59 6.26 10.41
C SER A 76 7.96 5.63 10.10
N PHE A 77 8.05 4.85 9.02
CA PHE A 77 9.32 4.26 8.56
C PHE A 77 10.34 5.34 8.18
N TYR A 78 9.85 6.51 7.76
CA TYR A 78 10.67 7.60 7.21
C TYR A 78 10.26 8.95 7.77
N ASP A 79 10.34 9.10 9.08
CA ASP A 79 10.28 10.42 9.70
C ASP A 79 11.62 11.12 9.52
N VAL A 80 11.76 11.83 8.40
CA VAL A 80 12.98 12.59 8.09
C VAL A 80 13.07 13.88 8.92
N ASN A 81 11.95 14.37 9.51
CA ASN A 81 11.93 15.67 10.20
C ASN A 81 11.04 15.74 11.46
N GLY A 82 10.62 14.61 12.05
CA GLY A 82 9.71 14.64 13.20
C GLY A 82 8.27 15.07 12.85
N ASP A 83 7.94 15.09 11.58
CA ASP A 83 6.58 15.42 11.12
C ASP A 83 5.67 14.18 11.24
N ARG A 84 4.98 14.08 12.37
CA ARG A 84 4.02 13.00 12.69
C ARG A 84 2.75 13.04 11.84
N SER A 85 2.76 13.72 10.71
CA SER A 85 1.58 13.87 9.86
C SER A 85 1.13 12.57 9.16
N GLY A 86 1.89 11.48 9.30
CA GLY A 86 1.56 10.17 8.70
C GLY A 86 0.22 9.57 9.14
N VAL A 87 -0.25 9.88 10.34
CA VAL A 87 -1.53 9.37 10.89
C VAL A 87 -2.74 10.19 10.42
N SER A 88 -2.51 11.38 9.87
CA SER A 88 -3.57 12.36 9.56
C SER A 88 -4.49 12.00 8.39
N LEU A 89 -4.10 11.05 7.50
CA LEU A 89 -4.99 10.64 6.41
C LEU A 89 -6.19 9.80 6.89
N PHE A 90 -6.14 9.27 8.11
CA PHE A 90 -7.14 8.32 8.59
C PHE A 90 -8.18 8.93 9.55
N GLY A 91 -8.03 10.17 10.04
CA GLY A 91 -8.96 10.79 10.99
C GLY A 91 -9.11 10.02 12.31
N ASP A 92 -10.10 10.42 13.13
CA ASP A 92 -10.31 9.84 14.48
C ASP A 92 -10.98 8.45 14.50
N SER A 93 -11.47 7.95 13.37
CA SER A 93 -12.04 6.60 13.22
C SER A 93 -11.98 6.15 11.75
N PRO A 94 -10.82 5.69 11.28
CA PRO A 94 -10.69 5.36 9.88
C PRO A 94 -11.39 4.04 9.57
N SER A 95 -12.40 4.10 8.70
CA SER A 95 -12.77 2.88 7.97
C SER A 95 -11.65 2.56 7.00
N PHE A 96 -11.42 1.27 6.72
CA PHE A 96 -10.42 0.84 5.75
C PHE A 96 -10.59 1.55 4.41
N ASP A 97 -11.83 1.70 3.93
CA ASP A 97 -12.15 2.33 2.65
C ASP A 97 -11.69 3.79 2.58
N VAL A 98 -11.92 4.57 3.64
CA VAL A 98 -11.45 5.97 3.71
C VAL A 98 -9.93 6.05 3.67
N GLY A 99 -9.24 5.17 4.39
CA GLY A 99 -7.78 5.08 4.36
C GLY A 99 -7.26 4.71 2.98
N TYR A 100 -7.88 3.73 2.32
CA TYR A 100 -7.51 3.32 0.98
C TYR A 100 -7.75 4.41 -0.07
N ASP A 101 -8.87 5.14 0.01
CA ASP A 101 -9.16 6.27 -0.87
C ASP A 101 -8.12 7.40 -0.69
N GLY A 102 -7.67 7.66 0.54
CA GLY A 102 -6.57 8.58 0.83
C GLY A 102 -5.26 8.15 0.17
N ILE A 103 -4.90 6.86 0.24
CA ILE A 103 -3.74 6.28 -0.46
C ILE A 103 -3.87 6.46 -1.98
N LYS A 104 -5.05 6.20 -2.55
CA LYS A 104 -5.30 6.35 -3.98
C LYS A 104 -5.19 7.81 -4.44
N LYS A 105 -5.65 8.74 -3.63
CA LYS A 105 -5.51 10.17 -3.92
C LYS A 105 -4.05 10.59 -3.90
N LEU A 106 -3.29 10.18 -2.88
CA LEU A 106 -1.85 10.45 -2.77
C LEU A 106 -1.08 9.86 -3.96
N GLU A 107 -1.33 8.60 -4.32
CA GLU A 107 -0.78 7.97 -5.54
C GLU A 107 -1.02 8.85 -6.76
N GLY A 108 -2.28 9.28 -6.97
CA GLY A 108 -2.66 10.09 -8.13
C GLY A 108 -1.88 11.40 -8.23
N GLU A 109 -1.71 12.11 -7.11
CA GLU A 109 -0.94 13.37 -7.08
C GLU A 109 0.55 13.15 -7.35
N ILE A 110 1.16 12.12 -6.74
CA ILE A 110 2.58 11.79 -6.96
C ILE A 110 2.81 11.39 -8.42
N LEU A 111 1.98 10.50 -8.97
CA LEU A 111 2.12 10.05 -10.37
C LEU A 111 1.90 11.19 -11.36
N ALA A 112 0.93 12.08 -11.13
CA ALA A 112 0.70 13.23 -11.98
C ALA A 112 1.92 14.17 -12.01
N TYR A 113 2.61 14.34 -10.90
CA TYR A 113 3.85 15.10 -10.84
C TYR A 113 5.01 14.37 -11.53
N ALA A 114 5.18 13.06 -11.28
CA ALA A 114 6.21 12.25 -11.92
C ALA A 114 6.08 12.24 -13.44
N MET A 115 4.85 12.21 -13.97
CA MET A 115 4.60 12.31 -15.42
C MET A 115 5.06 13.67 -15.99
N ARG A 116 4.79 14.77 -15.29
CA ARG A 116 5.29 16.11 -15.73
C ARG A 116 6.80 16.19 -15.67
N LEU A 117 7.43 15.53 -14.72
CA LEU A 117 8.88 15.47 -14.62
C LEU A 117 9.49 14.66 -15.78
N GLN A 118 8.80 13.66 -16.33
CA GLN A 118 9.23 12.94 -17.55
C GLN A 118 9.21 13.83 -18.81
N GLU A 119 8.46 14.93 -18.82
CA GLU A 119 8.47 15.90 -19.93
C GLU A 119 9.69 16.82 -19.88
N VAL A 120 10.38 16.89 -18.75
CA VAL A 120 11.64 17.62 -18.60
C VAL A 120 12.80 16.78 -19.14
N ARG A 121 13.86 17.41 -19.59
CA ARG A 121 15.05 16.69 -20.02
C ARG A 121 15.79 16.10 -18.81
N LEU A 122 15.67 14.79 -18.66
CA LEU A 122 16.37 13.98 -17.65
C LEU A 122 17.63 13.35 -18.28
N ASP A 123 18.64 13.11 -17.49
CA ASP A 123 19.74 12.23 -17.87
C ASP A 123 19.37 10.74 -17.66
N ALA A 124 20.31 9.83 -17.91
CA ALA A 124 20.04 8.38 -17.83
C ALA A 124 19.77 7.94 -16.39
N ASP A 125 20.57 8.40 -15.44
CA ASP A 125 20.47 8.02 -14.03
C ASP A 125 19.18 8.60 -13.39
N GLU A 126 18.86 9.85 -13.74
CA GLU A 126 17.60 10.51 -13.35
C GLU A 126 16.37 9.76 -13.88
N SER A 127 16.41 9.35 -15.14
CA SER A 127 15.31 8.59 -15.77
C SER A 127 15.13 7.22 -15.14
N GLU A 128 16.23 6.51 -14.86
CA GLU A 128 16.23 5.22 -14.18
C GLU A 128 15.66 5.35 -12.78
N ARG A 129 16.15 6.32 -11.99
CA ARG A 129 15.67 6.56 -10.63
C ARG A 129 14.20 6.92 -10.59
N LEU A 130 13.71 7.78 -11.48
CA LEU A 130 12.30 8.11 -11.59
C LEU A 130 11.46 6.89 -11.95
N GLY A 131 11.97 6.02 -12.84
CA GLY A 131 11.34 4.75 -13.19
C GLY A 131 11.16 3.84 -11.97
N GLN A 132 12.19 3.64 -11.16
CA GLN A 132 12.13 2.85 -9.93
C GLN A 132 11.08 3.42 -8.95
N VAL A 133 11.08 4.73 -8.73
CA VAL A 133 10.14 5.38 -7.83
C VAL A 133 8.69 5.17 -8.28
N ILE A 134 8.42 5.21 -9.60
CA ILE A 134 7.09 4.91 -10.16
C ILE A 134 6.68 3.45 -9.90
N VAL A 135 7.62 2.51 -9.97
CA VAL A 135 7.35 1.09 -9.63
C VAL A 135 7.05 0.96 -8.13
N ALA A 136 7.84 1.60 -7.27
CA ALA A 136 7.63 1.63 -5.83
C ALA A 136 6.23 2.14 -5.45
N ILE A 137 5.75 3.22 -6.09
CA ILE A 137 4.41 3.78 -5.88
C ILE A 137 3.33 2.72 -6.16
N ARG A 138 3.44 2.05 -7.31
CA ARG A 138 2.44 1.04 -7.71
C ARG A 138 2.45 -0.17 -6.78
N SER A 139 3.63 -0.62 -6.37
CA SER A 139 3.81 -1.74 -5.45
C SER A 139 3.23 -1.42 -4.06
N ALA A 140 3.44 -0.20 -3.54
CA ALA A 140 2.86 0.25 -2.28
C ALA A 140 1.33 0.22 -2.29
N VAL A 141 0.71 0.75 -3.36
CA VAL A 141 -0.75 0.74 -3.51
C VAL A 141 -1.29 -0.67 -3.71
N HIS A 142 -0.56 -1.53 -4.44
CA HIS A 142 -0.94 -2.93 -4.61
C HIS A 142 -0.95 -3.67 -3.27
N SER A 143 0.02 -3.40 -2.39
CA SER A 143 0.04 -3.94 -1.03
C SER A 143 -1.26 -3.63 -0.26
N ALA A 144 -1.68 -2.37 -0.24
CA ALA A 144 -2.94 -1.98 0.41
C ALA A 144 -4.18 -2.58 -0.28
N LYS A 145 -4.15 -2.70 -1.62
CA LYS A 145 -5.25 -3.29 -2.39
C LYS A 145 -5.48 -4.76 -2.05
N SER A 146 -4.43 -5.55 -1.93
CA SER A 146 -4.54 -6.97 -1.57
C SER A 146 -5.32 -7.16 -0.26
N LEU A 147 -5.06 -6.32 0.75
CA LEU A 147 -5.82 -6.39 2.00
C LEU A 147 -7.21 -5.77 1.92
N LYS A 148 -7.45 -4.83 0.98
CA LYS A 148 -8.80 -4.35 0.70
C LYS A 148 -9.73 -5.49 0.28
N ASP A 149 -9.23 -6.43 -0.49
CA ASP A 149 -10.04 -7.53 -1.02
C ASP A 149 -10.39 -8.58 0.07
N THR A 150 -9.74 -8.54 1.23
CA THR A 150 -9.92 -9.50 2.33
C THR A 150 -10.27 -8.90 3.69
N HIS A 151 -10.30 -7.57 3.83
CA HIS A 151 -10.54 -6.95 5.14
C HIS A 151 -11.91 -7.31 5.73
N GLN A 152 -12.95 -7.49 4.88
CA GLN A 152 -14.27 -7.90 5.31
C GLN A 152 -14.28 -9.35 5.81
N ASP A 153 -13.49 -10.24 5.19
CA ASP A 153 -13.32 -11.62 5.64
C ASP A 153 -12.66 -11.65 7.02
N LEU A 154 -11.62 -10.85 7.22
CA LEU A 154 -10.91 -10.71 8.49
C LEU A 154 -11.81 -10.14 9.60
N ASP A 155 -12.63 -9.13 9.29
CA ASP A 155 -13.63 -8.62 10.24
C ASP A 155 -14.69 -9.68 10.58
N SER A 156 -15.13 -10.45 9.58
CA SER A 156 -16.06 -11.58 9.80
C SER A 156 -15.47 -12.66 10.72
N PHE A 157 -14.19 -13.00 10.55
CA PHE A 157 -13.51 -13.96 11.44
C PHE A 157 -13.45 -13.47 12.88
N ARG A 158 -13.21 -12.18 13.07
CA ARG A 158 -13.13 -11.56 14.40
C ARG A 158 -14.49 -11.48 15.10
N GLU A 159 -15.57 -11.19 14.36
CA GLU A 159 -16.89 -10.91 14.90
C GLU A 159 -17.75 -12.17 15.03
N THR A 160 -17.29 -13.28 14.48
CA THR A 160 -18.02 -14.54 14.55
C THR A 160 -18.13 -15.08 15.98
N VAL A 161 -19.25 -15.78 16.25
CA VAL A 161 -19.45 -16.56 17.50
C VAL A 161 -18.73 -17.92 17.41
N ASP A 162 -18.21 -18.29 16.25
CA ASP A 162 -17.47 -19.52 16.03
C ASP A 162 -16.01 -19.35 16.51
N ASP A 163 -15.71 -19.97 17.65
CA ASP A 163 -14.38 -19.91 18.28
C ASP A 163 -13.26 -20.37 17.34
N HIS A 164 -13.54 -21.27 16.41
CA HIS A 164 -12.57 -21.77 15.44
C HIS A 164 -12.15 -20.68 14.46
N PHE A 165 -13.12 -19.93 13.90
CA PHE A 165 -12.82 -18.82 13.00
C PHE A 165 -12.20 -17.62 13.72
N ASN A 166 -12.64 -17.34 14.93
CA ASN A 166 -12.02 -16.31 15.75
C ASN A 166 -10.53 -16.62 16.03
N ALA A 167 -10.20 -17.91 16.25
CA ALA A 167 -8.83 -18.36 16.39
C ALA A 167 -7.98 -18.10 15.13
N TRP A 168 -8.56 -18.23 13.91
CA TRP A 168 -7.87 -17.91 12.67
C TRP A 168 -7.53 -16.45 12.53
N PHE A 169 -8.40 -15.53 12.97
CA PHE A 169 -8.04 -14.11 13.03
C PHE A 169 -6.78 -13.90 13.87
N GLY A 170 -6.69 -14.52 15.05
CA GLY A 170 -5.51 -14.45 15.91
C GLY A 170 -4.24 -14.99 15.24
N ILE A 171 -4.35 -16.04 14.43
CA ILE A 171 -3.23 -16.62 13.68
C ILE A 171 -2.73 -15.65 12.60
N PHE A 172 -3.62 -15.08 11.79
CA PHE A 172 -3.26 -14.09 10.77
C PHE A 172 -2.70 -12.81 11.41
N GLN A 173 -3.29 -12.37 12.52
CA GLN A 173 -2.78 -11.23 13.28
C GLN A 173 -1.36 -11.48 13.79
N ALA A 174 -1.05 -12.67 14.30
CA ALA A 174 0.30 -13.01 14.77
C ALA A 174 1.31 -13.02 13.61
N ALA A 175 0.95 -13.61 12.46
CA ALA A 175 1.77 -13.60 11.25
C ALA A 175 2.05 -12.17 10.74
N ALA A 176 1.02 -11.33 10.67
CA ALA A 176 1.17 -9.93 10.29
C ALA A 176 2.05 -9.17 11.31
N ARG A 177 1.87 -9.39 12.60
CA ARG A 177 2.69 -8.78 13.65
C ARG A 177 4.17 -9.10 13.49
N GLU A 178 4.52 -10.37 13.30
CA GLU A 178 5.88 -10.82 13.09
C GLU A 178 6.53 -10.10 11.89
N PHE A 179 5.80 -10.03 10.78
CA PHE A 179 6.26 -9.32 9.57
C PHE A 179 6.51 -7.85 9.84
N TYR A 180 5.56 -7.11 10.43
CA TYR A 180 5.69 -5.67 10.64
C TYR A 180 6.71 -5.31 11.73
N GLU A 181 6.87 -6.12 12.79
CA GLU A 181 7.92 -5.92 13.80
C GLU A 181 9.32 -6.05 13.18
N THR A 182 9.52 -7.05 12.31
CA THR A 182 10.79 -7.21 11.58
C THR A 182 10.99 -6.10 10.56
N LEU A 183 9.92 -5.71 9.86
CA LEU A 183 9.96 -4.60 8.91
C LEU A 183 10.35 -3.27 9.60
N HIS A 184 9.84 -3.01 10.79
CA HIS A 184 10.23 -1.83 11.57
C HIS A 184 11.72 -1.81 11.92
N ALA A 185 12.37 -2.94 12.08
CA ALA A 185 13.81 -3.00 12.32
C ALA A 185 14.64 -2.49 11.13
N LEU A 186 14.09 -2.48 9.90
CA LEU A 186 14.75 -1.94 8.72
C LEU A 186 15.14 -0.45 8.85
N LYS A 187 14.42 0.32 9.68
CA LYS A 187 14.75 1.72 10.00
C LYS A 187 16.15 1.91 10.57
N ALA A 188 16.62 0.95 11.35
CA ALA A 188 17.93 1.01 11.99
C ALA A 188 19.08 0.72 11.01
N ALA A 189 18.78 0.19 9.82
CA ALA A 189 19.78 -0.13 8.83
C ALA A 189 20.31 1.14 8.15
N THR A 190 21.58 1.42 8.34
CA THR A 190 22.25 2.63 7.83
C THR A 190 22.93 2.43 6.48
N SER A 191 23.27 1.18 6.10
CA SER A 191 23.92 0.87 4.82
C SER A 191 22.97 0.18 3.85
N VAL A 192 23.18 0.41 2.54
CA VAL A 192 22.41 -0.24 1.47
C VAL A 192 22.52 -1.77 1.56
N SER A 193 23.74 -2.30 1.77
CA SER A 193 23.95 -3.76 1.88
C SER A 193 23.16 -4.36 3.05
N HIS A 194 23.11 -3.70 4.19
CA HIS A 194 22.35 -4.19 5.34
C HIS A 194 20.83 -4.14 5.09
N ARG A 195 20.35 -3.09 4.42
CA ARG A 195 18.93 -3.02 3.98
C ARG A 195 18.58 -4.15 3.03
N PHE A 196 19.44 -4.42 2.06
CA PHE A 196 19.29 -5.52 1.12
C PHE A 196 19.17 -6.86 1.84
N GLU A 197 20.12 -7.18 2.73
CA GLU A 197 20.11 -8.42 3.53
C GLU A 197 18.82 -8.58 4.34
N MET A 198 18.37 -7.51 5.00
CA MET A 198 17.13 -7.52 5.78
C MET A 198 15.89 -7.72 4.91
N LEU A 199 15.83 -7.09 3.72
CA LEU A 199 14.73 -7.27 2.78
C LEU A 199 14.68 -8.70 2.26
N VAL A 200 15.83 -9.32 1.95
CA VAL A 200 15.92 -10.73 1.54
C VAL A 200 15.47 -11.67 2.65
N GLU A 201 15.88 -11.40 3.90
CA GLU A 201 15.42 -12.18 5.06
C GLU A 201 13.91 -12.08 5.22
N LEU A 202 13.33 -10.87 5.12
CA LEU A 202 11.89 -10.64 5.18
C LEU A 202 11.13 -11.35 4.05
N LYS A 203 11.67 -11.33 2.82
CA LYS A 203 11.09 -12.04 1.67
C LYS A 203 11.03 -13.54 1.94
N THR A 204 12.12 -14.13 2.43
CA THR A 204 12.19 -15.55 2.78
C THR A 204 11.21 -15.90 3.89
N ARG A 205 11.16 -15.12 4.98
CA ARG A 205 10.21 -15.34 6.07
C ARG A 205 8.77 -15.23 5.65
N ASN A 206 8.44 -14.29 4.77
CA ASN A 206 7.09 -14.15 4.24
C ASN A 206 6.63 -15.40 3.49
N GLU A 207 7.54 -16.02 2.70
CA GLU A 207 7.28 -17.30 2.02
C GLU A 207 7.09 -18.45 3.01
N GLU A 208 7.94 -18.54 4.03
CA GLU A 208 7.81 -19.56 5.07
C GLU A 208 6.50 -19.46 5.82
N LEU A 209 6.09 -18.23 6.17
CA LEU A 209 4.81 -17.96 6.81
C LEU A 209 3.64 -18.37 5.91
N HIS A 210 3.67 -17.98 4.64
CA HIS A 210 2.63 -18.33 3.66
C HIS A 210 2.47 -19.84 3.53
N THR A 211 3.58 -20.55 3.33
CA THR A 211 3.60 -22.01 3.17
C THR A 211 3.19 -22.73 4.46
N GLY A 212 3.62 -22.22 5.60
CA GLY A 212 3.24 -22.75 6.91
C GLY A 212 1.75 -22.61 7.18
N LEU A 213 1.17 -21.44 6.90
CA LEU A 213 -0.26 -21.18 7.02
C LEU A 213 -1.07 -22.04 6.04
N HIS A 214 -0.63 -22.14 4.79
CA HIS A 214 -1.26 -23.01 3.80
C HIS A 214 -1.32 -24.47 4.27
N SER A 215 -0.19 -24.99 4.76
CA SER A 215 -0.09 -26.35 5.30
C SER A 215 -0.98 -26.56 6.53
N ARG A 216 -1.09 -25.55 7.37
CA ARG A 216 -1.98 -25.58 8.55
C ARG A 216 -3.44 -25.61 8.14
N ILE A 217 -3.87 -24.75 7.21
CA ILE A 217 -5.24 -24.75 6.67
C ILE A 217 -5.59 -26.14 6.12
N HIS A 218 -4.69 -26.70 5.28
CA HIS A 218 -4.91 -28.01 4.66
C HIS A 218 -5.05 -29.14 5.69
N ARG A 219 -4.26 -29.10 6.76
CA ARG A 219 -4.35 -30.09 7.86
C ARG A 219 -5.67 -30.01 8.60
N GLU A 220 -6.15 -28.81 8.87
CA GLU A 220 -7.45 -28.61 9.57
C GLU A 220 -8.62 -29.05 8.72
N VAL A 221 -8.57 -28.83 7.41
CA VAL A 221 -9.55 -29.38 6.45
C VAL A 221 -9.64 -30.91 6.57
N THR A 222 -8.49 -31.56 6.66
CA THR A 222 -8.44 -33.04 6.73
C THR A 222 -8.98 -33.59 8.05
N LEU A 223 -8.86 -32.84 9.14
CA LEU A 223 -9.23 -33.28 10.49
C LEU A 223 -10.63 -32.81 10.96
N GLY A 224 -11.13 -31.70 10.47
CA GLY A 224 -12.24 -30.97 11.09
C GLY A 224 -13.53 -30.86 10.25
N ASN A 225 -13.52 -31.25 8.99
CA ASN A 225 -14.67 -31.11 8.07
C ASN A 225 -15.27 -29.68 7.97
N PRO A 226 -14.44 -28.60 7.83
CA PRO A 226 -14.96 -27.26 7.59
C PRO A 226 -15.71 -27.20 6.26
N SER A 227 -16.63 -26.25 6.08
CA SER A 227 -17.28 -26.06 4.78
C SER A 227 -16.27 -25.63 3.70
N GLU A 228 -16.54 -26.00 2.44
CA GLU A 228 -15.69 -25.61 1.30
C GLU A 228 -15.50 -24.08 1.21
N LEU A 229 -16.55 -23.32 1.52
CA LEU A 229 -16.51 -21.85 1.53
C LEU A 229 -15.52 -21.32 2.57
N GLN A 230 -15.52 -21.89 3.76
CA GLN A 230 -14.64 -21.51 4.85
C GLN A 230 -13.17 -21.74 4.49
N VAL A 231 -12.87 -22.88 3.90
CA VAL A 231 -11.52 -23.22 3.43
C VAL A 231 -11.05 -22.24 2.36
N SER A 232 -11.91 -21.95 1.38
CA SER A 232 -11.61 -21.01 0.31
C SER A 232 -11.29 -19.61 0.85
N THR A 233 -12.05 -19.14 1.85
CA THR A 233 -11.82 -17.83 2.48
C THR A 233 -10.49 -17.79 3.22
N LEU A 234 -10.15 -18.84 4.01
CA LEU A 234 -8.85 -18.92 4.69
C LEU A 234 -7.67 -18.92 3.72
N LEU A 235 -7.77 -19.69 2.63
CA LEU A 235 -6.73 -19.73 1.59
C LEU A 235 -6.62 -18.38 0.88
N ASN A 236 -7.73 -17.69 0.64
CA ASN A 236 -7.73 -16.36 0.04
C ASN A 236 -7.05 -15.34 0.95
N VAL A 237 -7.38 -15.30 2.24
CA VAL A 237 -6.75 -14.40 3.21
C VAL A 237 -5.24 -14.68 3.31
N ASN A 238 -4.82 -15.96 3.34
CA ASN A 238 -3.40 -16.32 3.35
C ASN A 238 -2.67 -15.80 2.10
N ARG A 239 -3.28 -15.97 0.93
CA ARG A 239 -2.72 -15.49 -0.33
C ARG A 239 -2.59 -13.97 -0.37
N GLU A 240 -3.65 -13.25 0.01
CA GLU A 240 -3.65 -11.78 -0.03
C GLU A 240 -2.72 -11.16 1.02
N LEU A 241 -2.59 -11.78 2.20
CA LEU A 241 -1.56 -11.38 3.18
C LEU A 241 -0.16 -11.53 2.59
N TYR A 242 0.13 -12.68 1.98
CA TYR A 242 1.41 -12.94 1.32
C TYR A 242 1.69 -11.92 0.22
N GLN A 243 0.73 -11.67 -0.67
CA GLN A 243 0.88 -10.71 -1.77
C GLN A 243 1.03 -9.27 -1.29
N SER A 244 0.28 -8.89 -0.25
CA SER A 244 0.41 -7.59 0.38
C SER A 244 1.82 -7.36 0.91
N ASN A 245 2.37 -8.34 1.65
CA ASN A 245 3.72 -8.26 2.20
C ASN A 245 4.77 -8.21 1.08
N GLN A 246 4.66 -9.07 0.05
CA GLN A 246 5.58 -9.06 -1.09
C GLN A 246 5.58 -7.71 -1.81
N SER A 247 4.40 -7.16 -2.09
CA SER A 247 4.30 -5.85 -2.75
C SER A 247 4.89 -4.72 -1.91
N LEU A 248 4.77 -4.80 -0.58
CA LEU A 248 5.39 -3.82 0.32
C LEU A 248 6.91 -3.95 0.32
N LEU A 249 7.45 -5.17 0.28
CA LEU A 249 8.89 -5.42 0.17
C LEU A 249 9.46 -4.93 -1.16
N SER A 250 8.78 -5.19 -2.29
CA SER A 250 9.15 -4.65 -3.61
C SER A 250 9.14 -3.13 -3.59
N ALA A 251 8.11 -2.50 -3.03
CA ALA A 251 8.06 -1.03 -2.90
C ALA A 251 9.24 -0.48 -2.11
N LEU A 252 9.64 -1.15 -1.03
CA LEU A 252 10.79 -0.74 -0.22
C LEU A 252 12.12 -1.00 -0.92
N ALA A 253 12.27 -2.10 -1.66
CA ALA A 253 13.46 -2.37 -2.45
C ALA A 253 13.67 -1.27 -3.49
N ASP A 254 12.64 -0.94 -4.29
CA ASP A 254 12.71 0.10 -5.30
C ASP A 254 12.93 1.51 -4.70
N ALA A 255 12.39 1.77 -3.51
CA ALA A 255 12.54 3.08 -2.86
C ALA A 255 13.91 3.27 -2.21
N LEU A 256 14.52 2.20 -1.65
CA LEU A 256 15.67 2.27 -0.74
C LEU A 256 16.99 1.76 -1.30
N LEU A 257 16.95 0.95 -2.35
CA LEU A 257 18.12 0.37 -2.99
C LEU A 257 18.43 1.14 -4.28
N ASP A 258 19.64 0.95 -4.80
CA ASP A 258 19.97 1.34 -6.17
C ASP A 258 19.31 0.34 -7.16
N ALA A 259 19.25 0.73 -8.46
CA ALA A 259 18.56 -0.04 -9.48
C ALA A 259 19.06 -1.50 -9.58
N HIS A 260 20.37 -1.69 -9.56
CA HIS A 260 20.98 -3.03 -9.65
C HIS A 260 20.60 -3.89 -8.46
N SER A 261 20.70 -3.35 -7.25
CA SER A 261 20.32 -4.07 -6.02
C SER A 261 18.83 -4.35 -5.95
N ALA A 262 17.97 -3.48 -6.48
CA ALA A 262 16.53 -3.71 -6.56
C ALA A 262 16.19 -4.83 -7.55
N ASP A 263 16.82 -4.86 -8.72
CA ASP A 263 16.68 -5.93 -9.71
C ASP A 263 17.18 -7.27 -9.15
N ASP A 264 18.31 -7.27 -8.45
CA ASP A 264 18.83 -8.45 -7.77
C ASP A 264 17.84 -8.99 -6.74
N PHE A 265 17.24 -8.09 -5.93
CA PHE A 265 16.22 -8.47 -4.95
C PHE A 265 14.99 -9.11 -5.60
N GLU A 266 14.49 -8.54 -6.70
CA GLU A 266 13.35 -9.13 -7.42
C GLU A 266 13.67 -10.49 -8.00
N SER A 267 14.90 -10.71 -8.49
CA SER A 267 15.35 -11.94 -9.12
C SER A 267 15.57 -13.11 -8.15
N ILE A 268 15.66 -12.84 -6.84
CA ILE A 268 15.83 -13.90 -5.83
C ILE A 268 14.61 -14.84 -5.87
N PRO A 269 14.81 -16.13 -6.20
CA PRO A 269 13.71 -17.08 -6.19
C PRO A 269 13.17 -17.24 -4.77
N VAL A 270 11.88 -17.03 -4.62
CA VAL A 270 11.17 -17.32 -3.37
C VAL A 270 11.01 -18.84 -3.35
N GLY A 271 11.49 -19.50 -2.30
CA GLY A 271 11.77 -20.93 -2.20
C GLY A 271 10.82 -21.90 -2.90
N THR A 272 11.38 -22.91 -3.51
CA THR A 272 10.69 -24.11 -4.02
C THR A 272 10.37 -25.07 -2.89
#